data_6244e7196113335e269dbba3c429e6c8
#
_entry.id   6244e7196113335e269dbba3c429e6c8
#
_cell.length_a   1.000
_cell.length_b   1.000
_cell.length_c   1.000
_cell.angle_alpha   90.00
_cell.angle_beta   90.00
_cell.angle_gamma   90.00
#
_symmetry.space_group_name_H-M   'P 1'
#
loop_
_entity.id
_entity.type
_entity.pdbx_description
1 polymer ?
#
loop_
_entity_poly.entity_id
_entity_poly.type
_entity_poly.pdbx_seq_one_letter_code
_entity_poly.pdbx_strand_id
1 'polypeptide(L)'
;MPELPEVETIRSQLAPRLEGRVLARVEILDPRLTRPYDLFEVTEELEGDRVTAVERRGKYLVVRLESGLALLVHLRMTGSFGFTPTTHERAVLELDDGARLAYRDVRRFGTWLVVEDAELEAYLAAKNGPEPLGSLFTAEWLASPLFFFAKNAEYSIS
;
A
#
# COMPACT_ATOMS: atom_id res chain seq x y z
N MET A 1 12.56 11.30 -3.29
CA MET A 1 11.98 10.00 -2.94
C MET A 1 12.31 9.68 -1.51
N PRO A 2 11.32 9.29 -0.70
CA PRO A 2 11.61 8.97 0.69
C PRO A 2 12.62 7.84 0.80
N GLU A 3 13.57 8.03 1.68
CA GLU A 3 14.55 7.01 1.98
C GLU A 3 13.98 6.01 2.97
N LEU A 4 14.65 4.88 3.16
CA LEU A 4 14.17 3.87 4.10
C LEU A 4 13.95 4.42 5.52
N PRO A 5 14.86 5.27 6.08
CA PRO A 5 14.61 5.83 7.39
C PRO A 5 13.35 6.68 7.46
N GLU A 6 13.03 7.40 6.37
CA GLU A 6 11.82 8.22 6.33
C GLU A 6 10.58 7.35 6.29
N VAL A 7 10.61 6.28 5.51
CA VAL A 7 9.48 5.34 5.43
C VAL A 7 9.26 4.68 6.79
N GLU A 8 10.35 4.31 7.47
CA GLU A 8 10.23 3.70 8.79
C GLU A 8 9.68 4.68 9.81
N THR A 9 10.05 5.96 9.71
CA THR A 9 9.51 6.98 10.60
C THR A 9 7.99 7.10 10.41
N ILE A 10 7.55 7.14 9.15
CA ILE A 10 6.12 7.22 8.87
C ILE A 10 5.41 5.97 9.41
N ARG A 11 5.97 4.79 9.17
CA ARG A 11 5.39 3.55 9.67
C ARG A 11 5.23 3.60 11.19
N SER A 12 6.28 4.01 11.89
CA SER A 12 6.25 4.04 13.35
C SER A 12 5.27 5.07 13.90
N GLN A 13 5.00 6.12 13.16
CA GLN A 13 4.01 7.12 13.54
C GLN A 13 2.59 6.64 13.24
N LEU A 14 2.41 5.90 12.16
CA LEU A 14 1.08 5.41 11.77
C LEU A 14 0.63 4.20 12.58
N ALA A 15 1.55 3.29 12.89
CA ALA A 15 1.18 2.03 13.52
C ALA A 15 0.32 2.22 14.78
N PRO A 16 0.71 3.04 15.76
CA PRO A 16 -0.10 3.18 16.98
C PRO A 16 -1.45 3.86 16.73
N ARG A 17 -1.58 4.61 15.64
CA ARG A 17 -2.82 5.30 15.32
C ARG A 17 -3.77 4.45 14.49
N LEU A 18 -3.24 3.52 13.68
CA LEU A 18 -4.04 2.70 12.79
C LEU A 18 -4.32 1.30 13.31
N GLU A 19 -3.37 0.69 13.98
CA GLU A 19 -3.53 -0.71 14.43
C GLU A 19 -4.71 -0.83 15.37
N GLY A 20 -5.60 -1.78 15.05
CA GLY A 20 -6.81 -1.98 15.80
C GLY A 20 -8.00 -1.11 15.36
N ARG A 21 -7.76 -0.13 14.50
CA ARG A 21 -8.84 0.75 14.04
C ARG A 21 -9.53 0.20 12.82
N VAL A 22 -10.80 0.51 12.68
CA VAL A 22 -11.57 0.18 11.47
C VAL A 22 -11.50 1.38 10.53
N LEU A 23 -11.32 1.11 9.25
CA LEU A 23 -11.39 2.13 8.22
C LEU A 23 -12.86 2.44 7.96
N ALA A 24 -13.43 3.31 8.79
CA ALA A 24 -14.87 3.56 8.77
C ALA A 24 -15.31 4.17 7.45
N ARG A 25 -14.46 4.99 6.84
CA ARG A 25 -14.74 5.57 5.55
C ARG A 25 -13.44 5.74 4.79
N VAL A 26 -13.48 5.44 3.49
CA VAL A 26 -12.31 5.57 2.62
C VAL A 26 -12.72 6.42 1.43
N GLU A 27 -11.95 7.46 1.15
CA GLU A 27 -12.22 8.33 0.03
C GLU A 27 -10.94 8.46 -0.80
N ILE A 28 -11.00 8.05 -2.04
CA ILE A 28 -9.86 8.16 -2.96
C ILE A 28 -10.17 9.29 -3.93
N LEU A 29 -9.38 10.35 -3.85
CA LEU A 29 -9.63 11.58 -4.56
C LEU A 29 -8.92 11.67 -5.91
N ASP A 30 -7.95 10.78 -6.15
CA ASP A 30 -7.19 10.78 -7.38
C ASP A 30 -7.18 9.38 -7.99
N PRO A 31 -7.79 9.20 -9.16
CA PRO A 31 -7.82 7.87 -9.79
C PRO A 31 -6.45 7.32 -10.14
N ARG A 32 -5.43 8.17 -10.26
CA ARG A 32 -4.08 7.70 -10.55
C ARG A 32 -3.48 6.91 -9.40
N LEU A 33 -3.94 7.17 -8.19
CA LEU A 33 -3.37 6.55 -7.00
C LEU A 33 -3.52 5.02 -7.02
N THR A 34 -4.66 4.55 -7.51
CA THR A 34 -4.98 3.12 -7.49
C THR A 34 -4.78 2.43 -8.83
N ARG A 35 -4.32 3.16 -9.85
CA ARG A 35 -4.10 2.54 -11.15
C ARG A 35 -3.35 1.24 -11.04
N PRO A 36 -3.70 0.27 -11.84
CA PRO A 36 -4.72 0.27 -12.90
C PRO A 36 -6.11 -0.12 -12.41
N TYR A 37 -6.31 -0.20 -11.11
CA TYR A 37 -7.58 -0.60 -10.55
C TYR A 37 -8.51 0.59 -10.40
N ASP A 38 -9.81 0.33 -10.48
CA ASP A 38 -10.81 1.35 -10.31
C ASP A 38 -10.86 1.80 -8.85
N LEU A 39 -10.88 3.10 -8.63
CA LEU A 39 -10.85 3.64 -7.28
C LEU A 39 -12.07 3.22 -6.45
N PHE A 40 -13.22 3.01 -7.08
CA PHE A 40 -14.40 2.57 -6.34
C PHE A 40 -14.28 1.12 -5.87
N GLU A 41 -13.64 0.28 -6.66
CA GLU A 41 -13.38 -1.10 -6.24
C GLU A 41 -12.42 -1.13 -5.07
N VAL A 42 -11.36 -0.33 -5.12
CA VAL A 42 -10.39 -0.26 -4.02
C VAL A 42 -11.05 0.29 -2.77
N THR A 43 -11.90 1.30 -2.92
CA THR A 43 -12.65 1.86 -1.80
C THR A 43 -13.49 0.78 -1.12
N GLU A 44 -14.22 -0.01 -1.89
CA GLU A 44 -15.05 -1.08 -1.34
C GLU A 44 -14.22 -2.13 -0.63
N GLU A 45 -13.05 -2.45 -1.16
CA GLU A 45 -12.18 -3.44 -0.53
C GLU A 45 -11.63 -2.98 0.81
N LEU A 46 -11.42 -1.69 0.98
CA LEU A 46 -10.81 -1.16 2.19
C LEU A 46 -11.83 -0.73 3.23
N GLU A 47 -12.95 -0.16 2.78
CA GLU A 47 -13.91 0.43 3.71
C GLU A 47 -14.58 -0.60 4.59
N GLY A 48 -14.60 -0.33 5.87
CA GLY A 48 -15.20 -1.24 6.85
C GLY A 48 -14.24 -2.29 7.40
N ASP A 49 -13.02 -2.35 6.89
CA ASP A 49 -12.06 -3.36 7.34
C ASP A 49 -11.24 -2.83 8.51
N ARG A 50 -10.72 -3.75 9.31
CA ARG A 50 -9.92 -3.41 10.48
C ARG A 50 -8.44 -3.58 10.18
N VAL A 51 -7.64 -2.63 10.61
CA VAL A 51 -6.19 -2.70 10.46
C VAL A 51 -5.62 -3.57 11.56
N THR A 52 -4.88 -4.60 11.18
CA THR A 52 -4.25 -5.50 12.16
C THR A 52 -2.79 -5.17 12.40
N ALA A 53 -2.10 -4.62 11.40
CA ALA A 53 -0.70 -4.26 11.55
C ALA A 53 -0.29 -3.25 10.48
N VAL A 54 0.68 -2.41 10.81
CA VAL A 54 1.30 -1.50 9.85
C VAL A 54 2.79 -1.82 9.83
N GLU A 55 3.27 -2.31 8.70
CA GLU A 55 4.64 -2.79 8.54
C GLU A 55 5.36 -2.04 7.43
N ARG A 56 6.66 -2.21 7.39
CA ARG A 56 7.48 -1.71 6.30
C ARG A 56 8.19 -2.89 5.63
N ARG A 57 8.13 -2.93 4.32
CA ARG A 57 8.85 -3.91 3.52
C ARG A 57 9.61 -3.15 2.44
N GLY A 58 10.89 -2.90 2.67
CA GLY A 58 11.65 -2.04 1.79
C GLY A 58 11.08 -0.62 1.82
N LYS A 59 10.74 -0.08 0.67
CA LYS A 59 10.14 1.25 0.56
C LYS A 59 8.63 1.22 0.53
N TYR A 60 8.04 0.05 0.79
CA TYR A 60 6.60 -0.08 0.87
C TYR A 60 6.11 -0.04 2.30
N LEU A 61 5.02 0.67 2.51
CA LEU A 61 4.24 0.53 3.73
C LEU A 61 3.19 -0.54 3.47
N VAL A 62 3.02 -1.43 4.41
CA VAL A 62 2.06 -2.53 4.29
C VAL A 62 1.05 -2.40 5.41
N VAL A 63 -0.19 -2.12 5.06
CA VAL A 63 -1.28 -2.04 6.02
C VAL A 63 -2.06 -3.34 5.92
N ARG A 64 -1.89 -4.22 6.91
CA ARG A 64 -2.56 -5.51 6.91
C ARG A 64 -3.96 -5.37 7.48
N LEU A 65 -4.89 -6.05 6.86
CA LEU A 65 -6.30 -5.95 7.22
C LEU A 65 -6.83 -7.30 7.71
N GLU A 66 -7.84 -7.24 8.55
CA GLU A 66 -8.43 -8.43 9.16
C GLU A 66 -9.03 -9.37 8.13
N SER A 67 -9.51 -8.83 7.03
CA SER A 67 -10.11 -9.64 5.95
C SER A 67 -9.13 -10.56 5.22
N GLY A 68 -7.83 -10.36 5.42
CA GLY A 68 -6.81 -11.07 4.67
C GLY A 68 -6.27 -10.29 3.49
N LEU A 69 -6.72 -9.06 3.33
CA LEU A 69 -6.15 -8.15 2.32
C LEU A 69 -5.04 -7.32 2.95
N ALA A 70 -4.19 -6.77 2.12
CA ALA A 70 -3.16 -5.82 2.55
C ALA A 70 -3.12 -4.66 1.58
N LEU A 71 -2.99 -3.45 2.12
CA LEU A 71 -2.81 -2.25 1.32
C LEU A 71 -1.32 -1.95 1.26
N LEU A 72 -0.78 -1.91 0.05
CA LEU A 72 0.61 -1.57 -0.20
C LEU A 72 0.68 -0.12 -0.64
N VAL A 73 1.44 0.68 0.08
CA VAL A 73 1.62 2.09 -0.24
C VAL A 73 3.08 2.34 -0.59
N HIS A 74 3.32 2.88 -1.77
CA HIS A 74 4.65 3.36 -2.13
C HIS A 74 4.58 4.88 -2.19
N LEU A 75 5.38 5.55 -1.38
CA LEU A 75 5.31 7.00 -1.28
C LEU A 75 5.95 7.75 -2.45
N ARG A 76 6.84 7.10 -3.15
CA ARG A 76 7.58 7.68 -4.27
C ARG A 76 8.28 8.98 -3.86
N MET A 77 8.06 10.05 -4.63
CA MET A 77 8.81 11.31 -4.43
C MET A 77 8.20 12.18 -3.34
N THR A 78 6.89 12.31 -3.32
CA THR A 78 6.22 13.31 -2.48
C THR A 78 5.08 12.78 -1.64
N GLY A 79 4.89 11.46 -1.57
CA GLY A 79 3.82 10.89 -0.76
C GLY A 79 4.08 11.04 0.72
N SER A 80 3.07 11.38 1.47
CA SER A 80 3.15 11.51 2.92
C SER A 80 1.76 11.35 3.54
N PHE A 81 1.73 11.15 4.84
CA PHE A 81 0.48 11.02 5.59
C PHE A 81 0.43 12.07 6.69
N GLY A 82 -0.77 12.51 7.02
CA GLY A 82 -0.95 13.45 8.12
C GLY A 82 -2.37 13.46 8.62
N PHE A 83 -2.55 13.90 9.86
CA PHE A 83 -3.85 13.96 10.51
C PHE A 83 -4.46 15.37 10.44
N THR A 84 -3.74 16.31 9.86
CA THR A 84 -4.21 17.69 9.69
C THR A 84 -4.60 17.90 8.23
N PRO A 85 -5.73 18.55 7.95
CA PRO A 85 -6.10 18.87 6.57
C PRO A 85 -5.02 19.68 5.88
N THR A 86 -4.77 19.37 4.61
CA THR A 86 -3.71 20.02 3.85
C THR A 86 -4.05 20.05 2.37
N THR A 87 -3.12 20.56 1.56
CA THR A 87 -3.29 20.59 0.11
C THR A 87 -2.84 19.27 -0.51
N HIS A 88 -3.28 19.04 -1.73
CA HIS A 88 -2.87 17.88 -2.54
C HIS A 88 -3.20 16.54 -1.89
N GLU A 89 -4.30 16.49 -1.18
CA GLU A 89 -4.78 15.23 -0.61
C GLU A 89 -5.29 14.36 -1.74
N ARG A 90 -4.78 13.13 -1.78
CA ARG A 90 -5.16 12.17 -2.83
C ARG A 90 -6.04 11.04 -2.30
N ALA A 91 -6.05 10.86 -0.99
CA ALA A 91 -6.93 9.90 -0.33
C ALA A 91 -7.12 10.31 1.11
N VAL A 92 -8.25 9.93 1.68
CA VAL A 92 -8.56 10.20 3.08
C VAL A 92 -9.15 8.94 3.69
N LEU A 93 -8.65 8.58 4.86
CA LEU A 93 -9.20 7.48 5.67
C LEU A 93 -9.80 8.09 6.93
N GLU A 94 -11.07 7.79 7.18
CA GLU A 94 -11.68 8.17 8.45
C GLU A 94 -11.74 6.90 9.31
N LEU A 95 -11.15 6.99 10.49
CA LEU A 95 -11.06 5.85 11.40
C LEU A 95 -12.26 5.81 12.33
N ASP A 96 -12.51 4.65 12.91
CA ASP A 96 -13.65 4.46 13.79
C ASP A 96 -13.57 5.25 15.11
N ASP A 97 -12.40 5.83 15.43
CA ASP A 97 -12.25 6.71 16.57
C ASP A 97 -12.46 8.18 16.21
N GLY A 98 -12.84 8.46 14.97
CA GLY A 98 -13.09 9.83 14.50
C GLY A 98 -11.88 10.52 13.90
N ALA A 99 -10.71 9.91 13.94
CA ALA A 99 -9.51 10.52 13.36
C ALA A 99 -9.60 10.50 11.84
N ARG A 100 -9.04 11.53 11.22
CA ARG A 100 -8.99 11.66 9.77
C ARG A 100 -7.54 11.61 9.34
N LEU A 101 -7.18 10.62 8.56
CA LEU A 101 -5.83 10.46 8.05
C LEU A 101 -5.82 10.76 6.56
N ALA A 102 -5.04 11.75 6.14
CA ALA A 102 -4.95 12.12 4.74
C ALA A 102 -3.63 11.65 4.14
N TYR A 103 -3.71 11.20 2.89
CA TYR A 103 -2.52 10.89 2.10
C TYR A 103 -2.33 12.05 1.14
N ARG A 104 -1.18 12.71 1.24
CA ARG A 104 -0.84 13.87 0.43
C ARG A 104 0.24 13.49 -0.55
N ASP A 105 0.10 13.94 -1.80
CA ASP A 105 1.09 13.62 -2.83
C ASP A 105 1.06 14.67 -3.91
N VAL A 106 1.98 15.63 -3.84
CA VAL A 106 2.02 16.75 -4.76
C VAL A 106 2.20 16.29 -6.21
N ARG A 107 3.12 15.37 -6.44
CA ARG A 107 3.45 14.91 -7.79
C ARG A 107 2.58 13.77 -8.31
N ARG A 108 1.78 13.18 -7.46
CA ARG A 108 0.86 12.11 -7.84
C ARG A 108 1.56 10.85 -8.36
N PHE A 109 2.77 10.59 -7.88
CA PHE A 109 3.53 9.41 -8.30
C PHE A 109 3.36 8.21 -7.36
N GLY A 110 2.86 8.45 -6.16
CA GLY A 110 2.64 7.39 -5.20
C GLY A 110 1.60 6.39 -5.66
N THR A 111 1.62 5.20 -5.09
CA THR A 111 0.70 4.14 -5.48
C THR A 111 0.10 3.45 -4.28
N TRP A 112 -1.18 3.14 -4.37
CA TRP A 112 -1.92 2.34 -3.41
C TRP A 112 -2.41 1.09 -4.14
N LEU A 113 -2.01 -0.07 -3.65
CA LEU A 113 -2.39 -1.34 -4.26
C LEU A 113 -2.92 -2.28 -3.18
N VAL A 114 -4.06 -2.91 -3.43
CA VAL A 114 -4.61 -3.90 -2.51
C VAL A 114 -4.31 -5.29 -3.06
N VAL A 115 -3.71 -6.14 -2.24
CA VAL A 115 -3.40 -7.52 -2.61
C VAL A 115 -3.84 -8.44 -1.48
N GLU A 116 -3.98 -9.72 -1.77
CA GLU A 116 -4.25 -10.71 -0.74
C GLU A 116 -2.96 -11.05 -0.01
N ASP A 117 -3.05 -11.31 1.29
CA ASP A 117 -1.88 -11.66 2.10
C ASP A 117 -1.10 -12.81 1.48
N ALA A 118 -1.78 -13.79 0.93
CA ALA A 118 -1.12 -14.96 0.34
C ALA A 118 -0.21 -14.59 -0.83
N GLU A 119 -0.45 -13.46 -1.47
CA GLU A 119 0.28 -13.04 -2.66
C GLU A 119 1.27 -11.91 -2.37
N LEU A 120 1.26 -11.42 -1.16
CA LEU A 120 2.06 -10.27 -0.77
C LEU A 120 3.56 -10.51 -0.98
N GLU A 121 4.05 -11.66 -0.54
CA GLU A 121 5.48 -11.94 -0.62
C GLU A 121 5.95 -12.03 -2.07
N ALA A 122 5.15 -12.67 -2.93
CA ALA A 122 5.50 -12.77 -4.34
C ALA A 122 5.53 -11.40 -5.01
N TYR A 123 4.56 -10.55 -4.67
CA TYR A 123 4.53 -9.20 -5.22
C TYR A 123 5.75 -8.40 -4.78
N LEU A 124 6.07 -8.42 -3.49
CA LEU A 124 7.19 -7.66 -2.96
C LEU A 124 8.53 -8.17 -3.51
N ALA A 125 8.67 -9.48 -3.68
CA ALA A 125 9.87 -10.04 -4.26
C ALA A 125 10.09 -9.53 -5.69
N ALA A 126 9.01 -9.47 -6.47
CA ALA A 126 9.10 -8.97 -7.84
C ALA A 126 9.44 -7.48 -7.89
N LYS A 127 8.92 -6.70 -6.93
CA LYS A 127 9.13 -5.24 -6.94
C LYS A 127 10.45 -4.82 -6.33
N ASN A 128 10.89 -5.51 -5.28
CA ASN A 128 12.13 -5.16 -4.61
C ASN A 128 13.35 -5.78 -5.27
N GLY A 129 13.13 -6.58 -6.30
CA GLY A 129 14.22 -7.23 -7.02
C GLY A 129 14.82 -8.39 -6.24
N PRO A 130 15.85 -9.02 -6.81
CA PRO A 130 16.50 -10.14 -6.14
C PRO A 130 17.15 -9.68 -4.86
N GLU A 131 16.94 -10.48 -3.83
CA GLU A 131 17.67 -10.29 -2.61
C GLU A 131 19.13 -10.62 -2.90
N PRO A 132 20.03 -10.35 -1.97
CA PRO A 132 21.41 -10.76 -2.14
C PRO A 132 21.55 -12.24 -2.51
N LEU A 133 20.51 -13.02 -2.27
CA LEU A 133 20.47 -14.39 -2.69
C LEU A 133 19.90 -14.46 -4.09
N GLY A 134 20.57 -13.85 -5.01
CA GLY A 134 20.07 -13.74 -6.38
C GLY A 134 19.73 -15.06 -7.06
N SER A 135 20.29 -16.16 -6.55
CA SER A 135 19.96 -17.47 -7.08
C SER A 135 18.48 -17.83 -6.97
N LEU A 136 17.73 -17.12 -6.13
CA LEU A 136 16.29 -17.34 -6.04
C LEU A 136 15.56 -16.82 -7.27
N PHE A 137 16.23 -15.97 -8.04
CA PHE A 137 15.62 -15.40 -9.23
C PHE A 137 16.14 -16.09 -10.47
N THR A 138 15.91 -17.40 -10.51
CA THR A 138 16.29 -18.21 -11.66
C THR A 138 15.21 -18.10 -12.73
N ALA A 139 15.52 -18.62 -13.91
CA ALA A 139 14.54 -18.70 -14.97
C ALA A 139 13.31 -19.50 -14.52
N GLU A 140 13.53 -20.52 -13.72
CA GLU A 140 12.41 -21.29 -13.20
C GLU A 140 11.47 -20.44 -12.36
N TRP A 141 12.03 -19.63 -11.45
CA TRP A 141 11.19 -18.78 -10.62
C TRP A 141 10.44 -17.77 -11.45
N LEU A 142 11.10 -17.16 -12.42
CA LEU A 142 10.47 -16.16 -13.29
C LEU A 142 9.34 -16.75 -14.12
N ALA A 143 9.38 -18.02 -14.39
CA ALA A 143 8.33 -18.69 -15.15
C ALA A 143 7.25 -19.27 -14.23
N SER A 144 7.38 -19.10 -12.92
CA SER A 144 6.42 -19.67 -11.98
C SER A 144 5.09 -18.94 -11.99
N PRO A 145 4.00 -19.62 -11.64
CA PRO A 145 2.72 -18.95 -11.50
C PRO A 145 2.72 -17.81 -10.50
N LEU A 146 3.53 -17.91 -9.45
CA LEU A 146 3.63 -16.86 -8.44
C LEU A 146 4.21 -15.57 -9.03
N PHE A 147 5.27 -15.71 -9.83
CA PHE A 147 5.85 -14.53 -10.46
C PHE A 147 4.86 -13.90 -11.42
N PHE A 148 4.20 -14.72 -12.24
CA PHE A 148 3.22 -14.22 -13.19
C PHE A 148 2.10 -13.47 -12.48
N PHE A 149 1.64 -14.01 -11.36
CA PHE A 149 0.58 -13.39 -10.59
C PHE A 149 1.00 -12.03 -10.04
N ALA A 150 2.17 -11.95 -9.44
CA ALA A 150 2.69 -10.70 -8.90
C ALA A 150 2.82 -9.64 -9.99
N LYS A 151 3.29 -10.04 -11.16
CA LYS A 151 3.42 -9.11 -12.28
C LYS A 151 2.06 -8.62 -12.75
N ASN A 152 1.08 -9.49 -12.81
CA ASN A 152 -0.26 -9.10 -13.23
C ASN A 152 -0.92 -8.18 -12.20
N ALA A 153 -0.66 -8.39 -10.93
CA ALA A 153 -1.17 -7.52 -9.90
C ALA A 153 -0.65 -6.10 -10.07
N GLU A 154 0.53 -5.96 -10.67
CA GLU A 154 1.06 -4.64 -10.90
C GLU A 154 0.49 -3.98 -12.14
N TYR A 155 0.38 -4.72 -13.21
CA TYR A 155 -0.04 -4.13 -14.46
C TYR A 155 -1.47 -4.34 -14.77
N SER A 156 -2.20 -4.99 -13.95
CA SER A 156 -3.37 -5.13 -14.11
C SER A 156 -4.00 -5.35 -14.77
N ILE A 157 -3.90 -5.90 -14.98
CA ILE A 157 -4.80 -6.37 -15.31
C ILE A 157 -5.46 -5.68 -15.99
N SER A 158 -5.07 -5.14 -16.58
CA SER A 158 -5.69 -4.51 -17.40
C SER A 158 -6.00 -5.12 -18.59
#